data_e6b4e9ca4abcb912c7fd55cbcd345d51
#
_entry.id   e6b4e9ca4abcb912c7fd55cbcd345d51
#
_cell.length_a   1.000
_cell.length_b   1.000
_cell.length_c   1.000
_cell.angle_alpha   90.00
_cell.angle_beta   90.00
_cell.angle_gamma   90.00
#
_symmetry.space_group_name_H-M   'P 1'
#
loop_
_entity.id
_entity.type
_entity.pdbx_description
1 polymer ?
#
loop_
_entity_poly.entity_id
_entity_poly.type
_entity_poly.pdbx_seq_one_letter_code
_entity_poly.pdbx_strand_id
1 'polypeptide(L)'
;MALSLRRVAWASLASTLIAALLTTAPSPADAAPTRPKALSMTVPGGIAGLKQRALEIDKKLTPKAMDDAKPLVVVPRRDRSAKKAGPSGPPGYVPPTTVDGKKVEISPTPEPSTRAIAPLAASVNLPITVGKVFIYKEATDEWVYCSGTVVTGNFKNLVATAAHCIIDPATGNAYKYWAFVPSYNDGGIRWPYGNWAPYRVTVWYDWVNYEDPDYDYAFVNVSRLDGETGEPSGLRIGDFVGGQGLTWDQPIDVTGYVFAYPHAPHLDGDKVYSGWTMKWCYGTTGMFSASQGADWHIGWGPAINSQTCAMTPGADGGPFLFQYNSNDDPLLRVGLLNTVISRVRDADGNSRYDTWSGPYFDADAKVLYDEATNLWSP
;
A
#
# COMPACT_ATOMS: atom_id res chain seq x y z
N MET A 1 -23.05 -73.62 63.64
CA MET A 1 -23.05 -74.91 62.96
C MET A 1 -22.28 -74.85 61.66
N ALA A 2 -21.28 -75.70 61.54
CA ALA A 2 -20.54 -76.19 60.40
C ALA A 2 -19.69 -75.21 59.55
N LEU A 3 -18.42 -75.40 59.82
CA LEU A 3 -17.25 -75.04 58.94
C LEU A 3 -17.29 -75.78 57.62
N SER A 4 -16.78 -75.14 56.57
CA SER A 4 -16.14 -75.85 55.49
C SER A 4 -15.01 -75.03 54.93
N LEU A 5 -13.78 -75.47 55.17
CA LEU A 5 -12.54 -75.02 54.53
C LEU A 5 -12.52 -75.50 53.09
N ARG A 6 -12.13 -74.65 52.15
CA ARG A 6 -11.58 -75.11 50.90
C ARG A 6 -10.31 -74.31 50.54
N ARG A 7 -9.35 -75.11 50.11
CA ARG A 7 -7.93 -74.78 49.85
C ARG A 7 -7.71 -73.76 48.74
N VAL A 8 -6.75 -72.88 48.96
CA VAL A 8 -6.23 -71.97 48.04
C VAL A 8 -5.10 -72.66 47.19
N ALA A 9 -5.27 -72.69 45.94
CA ALA A 9 -4.18 -73.09 44.97
C ALA A 9 -3.44 -71.82 44.52
N TRP A 10 -2.13 -71.84 44.68
CA TRP A 10 -1.24 -70.80 44.21
C TRP A 10 -0.97 -71.04 42.70
N ALA A 11 -1.35 -70.05 41.86
CA ALA A 11 -0.94 -69.97 40.46
C ALA A 11 0.07 -68.84 40.32
N SER A 12 1.28 -69.21 39.96
CA SER A 12 2.39 -68.33 39.68
C SER A 12 2.12 -67.63 38.35
N LEU A 13 1.92 -66.31 38.35
CA LEU A 13 1.87 -65.50 37.16
C LEU A 13 3.27 -64.95 36.89
N ALA A 14 3.84 -65.38 35.78
CA ALA A 14 5.04 -64.83 35.21
C ALA A 14 4.68 -63.46 34.56
N SER A 15 5.19 -62.38 35.14
CA SER A 15 5.03 -61.03 34.57
C SER A 15 6.02 -60.84 33.44
N THR A 16 5.54 -60.92 32.20
CA THR A 16 6.28 -60.43 31.00
C THR A 16 6.19 -58.93 30.97
N LEU A 17 7.28 -58.23 31.26
CA LEU A 17 7.45 -56.81 30.97
C LEU A 17 7.51 -56.59 29.44
N ILE A 18 6.44 -56.09 28.86
CA ILE A 18 6.43 -55.51 27.53
C ILE A 18 6.93 -54.08 27.67
N ALA A 19 8.19 -53.82 27.31
CA ALA A 19 8.71 -52.47 27.13
C ALA A 19 8.06 -51.88 25.87
N ALA A 20 7.01 -51.05 26.08
CA ALA A 20 6.46 -50.23 25.02
C ALA A 20 7.48 -49.12 24.67
N LEU A 21 8.18 -49.30 23.58
CA LEU A 21 8.92 -48.22 22.93
C LEU A 21 7.90 -47.20 22.45
N LEU A 22 7.70 -46.14 23.24
CA LEU A 22 7.03 -44.92 22.83
C LEU A 22 7.97 -44.25 21.82
N THR A 23 7.78 -44.55 20.52
CA THR A 23 8.29 -43.70 19.46
C THR A 23 7.50 -42.38 19.56
N THR A 24 8.08 -41.37 20.18
CA THR A 24 7.59 -40.00 20.04
C THR A 24 7.73 -39.65 18.55
N ALA A 25 6.60 -39.64 17.85
CA ALA A 25 6.56 -39.00 16.54
C ALA A 25 7.11 -37.57 16.74
N PRO A 26 8.04 -37.10 15.88
CA PRO A 26 8.47 -35.72 15.95
C PRO A 26 7.22 -34.87 15.83
N SER A 27 7.01 -33.96 16.79
CA SER A 27 6.09 -32.84 16.61
C SER A 27 6.34 -32.27 15.21
N PRO A 28 5.28 -31.90 14.47
CA PRO A 28 5.50 -31.15 13.26
C PRO A 28 6.36 -29.95 13.68
N ALA A 29 7.63 -29.97 13.24
CA ALA A 29 8.50 -28.83 13.41
C ALA A 29 7.70 -27.62 12.92
N ASP A 30 7.62 -26.58 13.74
CA ASP A 30 7.07 -25.30 13.34
C ASP A 30 7.71 -24.98 11.98
N ALA A 31 6.94 -25.17 10.92
CA ALA A 31 7.39 -24.75 9.60
C ALA A 31 7.67 -23.27 9.75
N ALA A 32 8.93 -22.88 9.57
CA ALA A 32 9.30 -21.48 9.55
C ALA A 32 8.28 -20.77 8.65
N PRO A 33 7.71 -19.61 9.06
CA PRO A 33 6.71 -18.95 8.29
C PRO A 33 7.25 -18.79 6.86
N THR A 34 6.59 -19.44 5.92
CA THR A 34 6.96 -19.32 4.50
C THR A 34 6.79 -17.85 4.17
N ARG A 35 7.87 -17.23 3.67
CA ARG A 35 7.79 -15.82 3.22
C ARG A 35 6.60 -15.65 2.30
N PRO A 36 5.86 -14.54 2.39
CA PRO A 36 4.77 -14.26 1.48
C PRO A 36 5.28 -14.31 0.04
N LYS A 37 4.44 -14.77 -0.86
CA LYS A 37 4.80 -14.95 -2.26
C LYS A 37 4.47 -13.68 -3.05
N ALA A 38 5.46 -13.04 -3.61
CA ALA A 38 5.24 -11.96 -4.57
C ALA A 38 4.67 -12.52 -5.88
N LEU A 39 3.70 -11.83 -6.44
CA LEU A 39 3.11 -12.09 -7.75
C LEU A 39 3.45 -10.93 -8.68
N SER A 40 4.09 -11.23 -9.80
CA SER A 40 4.29 -10.27 -10.88
C SER A 40 3.39 -10.63 -12.05
N MET A 41 2.40 -9.78 -12.30
CA MET A 41 1.41 -9.98 -13.36
C MET A 41 1.66 -9.01 -14.52
N THR A 42 1.88 -9.54 -15.70
CA THR A 42 1.87 -8.70 -16.92
C THR A 42 0.42 -8.42 -17.29
N VAL A 43 0.12 -7.17 -17.63
CA VAL A 43 -1.21 -6.83 -18.13
C VAL A 43 -1.50 -7.61 -19.42
N PRO A 44 -2.68 -8.24 -19.57
CA PRO A 44 -2.97 -9.16 -20.65
C PRO A 44 -2.69 -8.58 -22.05
N GLY A 45 -2.14 -9.41 -22.94
CA GLY A 45 -1.88 -9.06 -24.33
C GLY A 45 -0.50 -8.43 -24.61
N GLY A 46 0.42 -8.35 -23.63
CA GLY A 46 1.77 -7.81 -23.85
C GLY A 46 1.76 -6.38 -24.38
N ILE A 47 2.71 -6.04 -25.26
CA ILE A 47 2.83 -4.68 -25.84
C ILE A 47 1.58 -4.32 -26.68
N ALA A 48 1.07 -5.25 -27.48
CA ALA A 48 -0.13 -4.98 -28.29
C ALA A 48 -1.37 -4.70 -27.40
N GLY A 49 -1.53 -5.46 -26.32
CA GLY A 49 -2.60 -5.20 -25.36
C GLY A 49 -2.40 -3.89 -24.58
N LEU A 50 -1.16 -3.49 -24.30
CA LEU A 50 -0.85 -2.20 -23.70
C LEU A 50 -1.29 -1.06 -24.62
N LYS A 51 -0.89 -1.11 -25.92
CA LYS A 51 -1.27 -0.10 -26.91
C LYS A 51 -2.80 0.08 -26.99
N GLN A 52 -3.50 -1.03 -27.17
CA GLN A 52 -4.96 -0.97 -27.24
C GLN A 52 -5.56 -0.34 -25.99
N ARG A 53 -5.14 -0.75 -24.81
CA ARG A 53 -5.67 -0.21 -23.54
C ARG A 53 -5.35 1.27 -23.36
N ALA A 54 -4.10 1.70 -23.65
CA ALA A 54 -3.73 3.08 -23.52
C ALA A 54 -4.54 3.99 -24.46
N LEU A 55 -4.74 3.57 -25.71
CA LEU A 55 -5.61 4.30 -26.65
C LEU A 55 -7.08 4.33 -26.19
N GLU A 56 -7.57 3.24 -25.61
CA GLU A 56 -8.92 3.20 -25.02
C GLU A 56 -9.02 4.06 -23.77
N ILE A 57 -7.99 4.08 -22.91
CA ILE A 57 -7.91 4.97 -21.76
C ILE A 57 -7.93 6.42 -22.22
N ASP A 58 -7.08 6.82 -23.16
CA ASP A 58 -7.02 8.20 -23.66
C ASP A 58 -8.36 8.64 -24.26
N LYS A 59 -9.05 7.73 -24.96
CA LYS A 59 -10.36 8.00 -25.50
C LYS A 59 -11.46 8.14 -24.45
N LYS A 60 -11.41 7.33 -23.39
CA LYS A 60 -12.45 7.25 -22.37
C LYS A 60 -12.21 8.19 -21.18
N LEU A 61 -10.96 8.42 -20.79
CA LEU A 61 -10.57 9.25 -19.65
C LEU A 61 -10.55 10.73 -20.06
N THR A 62 -11.69 11.24 -20.47
CA THR A 62 -11.87 12.65 -20.85
C THR A 62 -11.77 13.56 -19.63
N PRO A 63 -11.60 14.90 -19.80
CA PRO A 63 -11.67 15.86 -18.70
C PRO A 63 -12.93 15.69 -17.85
N LYS A 64 -14.08 15.50 -18.49
CA LYS A 64 -15.33 15.27 -17.79
C LYS A 64 -15.34 13.95 -17.02
N ALA A 65 -14.80 12.87 -17.59
CA ALA A 65 -14.69 11.59 -16.90
C ALA A 65 -13.78 11.66 -15.67
N MET A 66 -12.70 12.42 -15.73
CA MET A 66 -11.82 12.67 -14.58
C MET A 66 -12.52 13.48 -13.48
N ASP A 67 -13.34 14.45 -13.86
CA ASP A 67 -14.09 15.30 -12.93
C ASP A 67 -15.24 14.53 -12.26
N ASP A 68 -15.90 13.65 -13.01
CA ASP A 68 -17.02 12.83 -12.54
C ASP A 68 -16.58 11.55 -11.80
N ALA A 69 -15.29 11.21 -11.86
CA ALA A 69 -14.77 10.00 -11.22
C ALA A 69 -15.04 10.01 -9.70
N LYS A 70 -15.60 8.90 -9.22
CA LYS A 70 -15.92 8.72 -7.81
C LYS A 70 -14.75 8.09 -7.05
N PRO A 71 -14.61 8.30 -5.74
CA PRO A 71 -13.62 7.55 -4.97
C PRO A 71 -13.92 6.04 -5.03
N LEU A 72 -12.88 5.24 -5.18
CA LEU A 72 -13.00 3.80 -5.01
C LEU A 72 -13.22 3.50 -3.52
N VAL A 73 -14.29 2.78 -3.22
CA VAL A 73 -14.55 2.29 -1.87
C VAL A 73 -14.49 0.78 -1.91
N VAL A 74 -13.52 0.19 -1.23
CA VAL A 74 -13.39 -1.26 -1.08
C VAL A 74 -13.60 -1.61 0.39
N VAL A 75 -14.52 -2.53 0.63
CA VAL A 75 -14.68 -3.16 1.94
C VAL A 75 -14.01 -4.52 1.86
N PRO A 76 -12.87 -4.72 2.50
CA PRO A 76 -12.19 -6.01 2.51
C PRO A 76 -13.10 -7.09 3.09
N ARG A 77 -13.11 -8.26 2.45
CA ARG A 77 -14.02 -9.35 2.79
C ARG A 77 -13.54 -10.22 3.95
N ARG A 78 -12.27 -10.11 4.35
CA ARG A 78 -11.68 -10.98 5.36
C ARG A 78 -10.70 -10.24 6.26
N ASP A 79 -10.83 -10.50 7.54
CA ASP A 79 -9.80 -10.26 8.52
C ASP A 79 -8.98 -11.55 8.64
N ARG A 80 -7.92 -11.64 7.88
CA ARG A 80 -6.85 -12.57 8.17
C ARG A 80 -5.65 -11.76 8.55
N SER A 81 -5.21 -11.93 9.72
CA SER A 81 -3.93 -11.45 10.12
C SER A 81 -3.23 -12.50 10.94
N ALA A 82 -2.02 -12.75 10.55
CA ALA A 82 -1.07 -13.52 11.31
C ALA A 82 0.25 -12.75 11.47
N LYS A 83 0.37 -11.59 10.82
CA LYS A 83 1.61 -10.85 10.81
C LYS A 83 1.72 -9.94 12.03
N LYS A 84 2.82 -10.02 12.73
CA LYS A 84 3.12 -9.14 13.86
C LYS A 84 3.80 -7.89 13.32
N ALA A 85 3.19 -6.69 13.46
CA ALA A 85 3.85 -5.47 13.06
C ALA A 85 4.99 -5.12 13.96
N GLY A 86 5.94 -4.50 13.34
CA GLY A 86 7.12 -3.99 13.99
C GLY A 86 8.35 -4.37 13.19
N PRO A 87 9.47 -3.73 13.48
CA PRO A 87 10.71 -3.99 12.78
C PRO A 87 11.09 -5.47 12.84
N SER A 88 11.37 -6.06 11.68
CA SER A 88 11.93 -7.41 11.57
C SER A 88 13.45 -7.40 11.52
N GLY A 89 14.03 -6.22 11.36
CA GLY A 89 15.45 -5.98 11.24
C GLY A 89 15.83 -4.50 11.48
N PRO A 90 17.05 -4.11 11.17
CA PRO A 90 17.44 -2.70 11.21
C PRO A 90 16.74 -1.92 10.09
N PRO A 91 16.42 -0.64 10.33
CA PRO A 91 15.84 0.22 9.31
C PRO A 91 16.70 0.27 8.04
N GLY A 92 16.04 0.16 6.89
CA GLY A 92 16.68 0.27 5.61
C GLY A 92 15.97 1.28 4.70
N TYR A 93 16.64 1.72 3.64
CA TYR A 93 16.04 2.65 2.69
C TYR A 93 16.66 2.56 1.29
N VAL A 94 15.89 3.03 0.32
CA VAL A 94 16.34 3.38 -1.03
C VAL A 94 16.19 4.89 -1.17
N PRO A 95 17.26 5.63 -1.54
CA PRO A 95 17.18 7.07 -1.64
C PRO A 95 16.21 7.52 -2.75
N PRO A 96 15.51 8.65 -2.58
CA PRO A 96 14.73 9.24 -3.64
C PRO A 96 15.62 9.77 -4.75
N THR A 97 15.02 9.98 -5.93
CA THR A 97 15.72 10.54 -7.10
C THR A 97 15.02 11.78 -7.62
N THR A 98 15.81 12.75 -8.02
CA THR A 98 15.34 13.91 -8.77
C THR A 98 15.08 13.55 -10.24
N VAL A 99 14.48 14.47 -10.98
CA VAL A 99 14.15 14.31 -12.41
C VAL A 99 15.39 13.98 -13.26
N ASP A 100 16.55 14.60 -12.96
CA ASP A 100 17.81 14.29 -13.63
C ASP A 100 18.45 12.96 -13.16
N GLY A 101 17.74 12.21 -12.30
CA GLY A 101 18.15 10.89 -11.81
C GLY A 101 19.21 10.92 -10.71
N LYS A 102 19.53 12.08 -10.15
CA LYS A 102 20.43 12.16 -9.02
C LYS A 102 19.74 11.66 -7.74
N LYS A 103 20.46 10.86 -6.98
CA LYS A 103 20.01 10.44 -5.66
C LYS A 103 20.03 11.62 -4.69
N VAL A 104 18.99 11.74 -3.90
CA VAL A 104 18.94 12.70 -2.79
C VAL A 104 19.28 11.96 -1.52
N GLU A 105 20.34 12.37 -0.86
CA GLU A 105 20.73 11.77 0.41
C GLU A 105 19.76 12.21 1.51
N ILE A 106 19.12 11.24 2.12
CA ILE A 106 18.20 11.43 3.25
C ILE A 106 18.65 10.47 4.35
N SER A 107 18.77 10.95 5.58
CA SER A 107 19.04 10.06 6.71
C SER A 107 17.79 9.22 7.02
N PRO A 108 17.87 7.89 6.99
CA PRO A 108 16.75 7.05 7.37
C PRO A 108 16.55 6.99 8.90
N THR A 109 17.47 7.55 9.67
CA THR A 109 17.39 7.55 11.12
C THR A 109 16.40 8.64 11.55
N PRO A 110 15.35 8.30 12.31
CA PRO A 110 14.53 9.32 12.92
C PRO A 110 15.42 10.24 13.78
N GLU A 111 15.37 11.53 13.54
CA GLU A 111 15.89 12.48 14.54
C GLU A 111 15.18 12.13 15.84
N PRO A 112 15.92 12.04 16.99
CA PRO A 112 15.28 11.84 18.27
C PRO A 112 14.21 12.90 18.37
N SER A 113 12.95 12.48 18.47
CA SER A 113 11.84 13.40 18.62
C SER A 113 12.00 14.14 19.95
N THR A 114 12.88 15.14 19.98
CA THR A 114 12.59 16.26 20.85
C THR A 114 11.23 16.73 20.38
N ARG A 115 10.25 16.56 21.19
CA ARG A 115 8.82 16.88 21.01
C ARG A 115 8.61 18.38 20.71
N ALA A 116 9.44 18.94 19.84
CA ALA A 116 9.20 20.19 19.19
C ALA A 116 8.17 19.91 18.10
N ILE A 117 6.91 20.19 18.43
CA ILE A 117 5.89 20.47 17.43
C ILE A 117 6.55 21.49 16.51
N ALA A 118 7.09 21.03 15.38
CA ALA A 118 7.50 21.97 14.34
C ALA A 118 6.27 22.85 14.12
N PRO A 119 6.41 24.19 14.16
CA PRO A 119 5.27 25.04 13.89
C PRO A 119 4.71 24.56 12.57
N LEU A 120 3.40 24.23 12.55
CA LEU A 120 2.73 23.85 11.31
C LEU A 120 3.12 24.88 10.28
N ALA A 121 3.87 24.44 9.27
CA ALA A 121 4.17 25.30 8.14
C ALA A 121 2.81 25.78 7.63
N ALA A 122 2.61 27.10 7.54
CA ALA A 122 1.37 27.67 7.10
C ALA A 122 0.99 27.18 5.69
N SER A 123 1.95 26.61 4.96
CA SER A 123 1.78 25.94 3.67
C SER A 123 2.84 24.87 3.52
N VAL A 124 2.46 23.73 2.94
CA VAL A 124 3.38 22.65 2.51
C VAL A 124 3.38 22.62 1.00
N ASN A 125 4.58 22.64 0.42
CA ASN A 125 4.75 22.47 -1.01
C ASN A 125 4.45 21.02 -1.39
N LEU A 126 3.50 20.81 -2.29
CA LEU A 126 2.99 19.48 -2.64
C LEU A 126 3.96 18.73 -3.56
N PRO A 127 4.17 17.41 -3.34
CA PRO A 127 5.06 16.61 -4.19
C PRO A 127 4.43 16.34 -5.57
N ILE A 128 5.16 16.63 -6.64
CA ILE A 128 4.70 16.36 -8.02
C ILE A 128 4.68 14.86 -8.35
N THR A 129 5.32 14.03 -7.55
CA THR A 129 5.31 12.56 -7.67
C THR A 129 3.98 11.93 -7.28
N VAL A 130 3.20 12.60 -6.43
CA VAL A 130 1.89 12.11 -5.97
C VAL A 130 0.82 12.45 -7.00
N GLY A 131 -0.08 11.53 -7.26
CA GLY A 131 -1.11 11.70 -8.28
C GLY A 131 -2.37 10.87 -8.02
N LYS A 132 -3.30 10.97 -8.96
CA LYS A 132 -4.53 10.15 -8.96
C LYS A 132 -4.32 8.89 -9.78
N VAL A 133 -4.90 7.82 -9.29
CA VAL A 133 -5.05 6.54 -9.98
C VAL A 133 -6.50 6.46 -10.48
N PHE A 134 -6.73 6.52 -11.77
CA PHE A 134 -8.05 6.36 -12.37
C PHE A 134 -8.27 4.92 -12.81
N ILE A 135 -9.44 4.39 -12.48
CA ILE A 135 -9.83 3.00 -12.73
C ILE A 135 -11.21 3.00 -13.39
N TYR A 136 -11.33 2.40 -14.58
CA TYR A 136 -12.63 2.20 -15.20
C TYR A 136 -13.20 0.84 -14.85
N LYS A 137 -14.35 0.83 -14.23
CA LYS A 137 -15.11 -0.38 -13.87
C LYS A 137 -16.07 -0.72 -15.01
N GLU A 138 -15.70 -1.73 -15.83
CA GLU A 138 -16.51 -2.14 -16.97
C GLU A 138 -17.91 -2.62 -16.57
N ALA A 139 -18.04 -3.20 -15.38
CA ALA A 139 -19.32 -3.72 -14.88
C ALA A 139 -20.37 -2.64 -14.59
N THR A 140 -19.94 -1.42 -14.23
CA THR A 140 -20.81 -0.31 -13.87
C THR A 140 -20.71 0.87 -14.82
N ASP A 141 -19.82 0.80 -15.83
CA ASP A 141 -19.54 1.88 -16.81
C ASP A 141 -19.12 3.19 -16.10
N GLU A 142 -18.34 3.08 -15.03
CA GLU A 142 -17.94 4.21 -14.20
C GLU A 142 -16.44 4.31 -14.05
N TRP A 143 -15.94 5.54 -14.02
CA TRP A 143 -14.61 5.85 -13.53
C TRP A 143 -14.62 6.02 -12.02
N VAL A 144 -13.73 5.31 -11.35
CA VAL A 144 -13.41 5.50 -9.94
C VAL A 144 -11.93 5.85 -9.79
N TYR A 145 -11.53 6.31 -8.61
CA TYR A 145 -10.13 6.65 -8.42
C TYR A 145 -9.63 6.38 -7.00
N CYS A 146 -8.32 6.26 -6.92
CA CYS A 146 -7.47 6.24 -5.75
C CYS A 146 -6.37 7.31 -5.88
N SER A 147 -5.44 7.29 -4.95
CA SER A 147 -4.19 8.04 -4.96
C SER A 147 -3.00 7.10 -5.19
N GLY A 148 -1.82 7.65 -5.47
CA GLY A 148 -0.57 6.91 -5.64
C GLY A 148 0.63 7.84 -5.70
N THR A 149 1.82 7.27 -5.76
CA THR A 149 3.06 8.05 -5.88
C THR A 149 4.10 7.35 -6.76
N VAL A 150 4.88 8.14 -7.50
CA VAL A 150 6.07 7.63 -8.19
C VAL A 150 7.15 7.33 -7.15
N VAL A 151 7.78 6.18 -7.25
CA VAL A 151 8.92 5.79 -6.42
C VAL A 151 10.15 5.55 -7.29
N THR A 152 11.32 5.75 -6.71
CA THR A 152 12.60 5.46 -7.35
C THR A 152 12.61 4.00 -7.82
N GLY A 153 13.09 3.77 -9.03
CA GLY A 153 13.24 2.44 -9.60
C GLY A 153 14.31 2.42 -10.69
N ASN A 154 14.88 1.26 -10.96
CA ASN A 154 15.99 1.11 -11.92
C ASN A 154 15.64 1.58 -13.33
N PHE A 155 14.37 1.51 -13.68
CA PHE A 155 13.87 1.95 -15.00
C PHE A 155 13.03 3.22 -14.92
N LYS A 156 12.99 3.93 -13.78
CA LYS A 156 12.23 5.19 -13.59
C LYS A 156 10.74 5.09 -14.00
N ASN A 157 10.14 3.93 -13.85
CA ASN A 157 8.80 3.60 -14.33
C ASN A 157 7.88 3.06 -13.24
N LEU A 158 8.19 3.31 -11.95
CA LEU A 158 7.54 2.63 -10.84
C LEU A 158 6.59 3.55 -10.09
N VAL A 159 5.36 3.09 -9.86
CA VAL A 159 4.33 3.75 -9.05
C VAL A 159 3.94 2.84 -7.88
N ALA A 160 3.86 3.37 -6.67
CA ALA A 160 3.31 2.71 -5.50
C ALA A 160 1.87 3.17 -5.24
N THR A 161 1.00 2.24 -4.87
CA THR A 161 -0.40 2.50 -4.49
C THR A 161 -0.91 1.36 -3.58
N ALA A 162 -2.11 1.45 -3.06
CA ALA A 162 -2.74 0.31 -2.38
C ALA A 162 -3.04 -0.82 -3.39
N ALA A 163 -2.94 -2.07 -2.95
CA ALA A 163 -3.17 -3.20 -3.85
C ALA A 163 -4.61 -3.24 -4.36
N HIS A 164 -5.60 -2.88 -3.54
CA HIS A 164 -7.00 -2.77 -3.97
C HIS A 164 -7.22 -1.67 -5.03
N CYS A 165 -6.29 -0.75 -5.20
CA CYS A 165 -6.34 0.29 -6.22
C CYS A 165 -5.83 -0.18 -7.59
N ILE A 166 -5.31 -1.40 -7.69
CA ILE A 166 -4.86 -2.00 -8.96
C ILE A 166 -5.41 -3.42 -9.16
N ILE A 167 -5.71 -4.15 -8.10
CA ILE A 167 -6.29 -5.49 -8.16
C ILE A 167 -7.78 -5.41 -7.83
N ASP A 168 -8.60 -5.93 -8.71
CA ASP A 168 -10.03 -6.11 -8.43
C ASP A 168 -10.22 -7.25 -7.43
N PRO A 169 -10.66 -6.99 -6.20
CA PRO A 169 -10.82 -8.04 -5.19
C PRO A 169 -11.90 -9.07 -5.57
N ALA A 170 -12.82 -8.74 -6.48
CA ALA A 170 -13.85 -9.68 -6.94
C ALA A 170 -13.28 -10.76 -7.85
N THR A 171 -12.22 -10.47 -8.60
CA THR A 171 -11.64 -11.35 -9.61
C THR A 171 -10.21 -11.78 -9.33
N GLY A 172 -9.48 -11.07 -8.45
CA GLY A 172 -8.05 -11.26 -8.22
C GLY A 172 -7.16 -10.81 -9.38
N ASN A 173 -7.75 -10.15 -10.40
CA ASN A 173 -7.00 -9.67 -11.57
C ASN A 173 -6.74 -8.17 -11.47
N ALA A 174 -5.69 -7.71 -12.15
CA ALA A 174 -5.47 -6.29 -12.33
C ALA A 174 -6.62 -5.65 -13.12
N TYR A 175 -7.05 -4.46 -12.72
CA TYR A 175 -8.03 -3.69 -13.49
C TYR A 175 -7.52 -3.46 -14.91
N LYS A 176 -8.38 -3.71 -15.89
CA LYS A 176 -8.03 -3.62 -17.30
C LYS A 176 -7.70 -2.19 -17.74
N TYR A 177 -8.51 -1.24 -17.29
CA TYR A 177 -8.33 0.17 -17.59
C TYR A 177 -7.95 0.92 -16.32
N TRP A 178 -6.70 1.26 -16.25
CA TRP A 178 -6.07 1.92 -15.12
C TRP A 178 -5.10 2.97 -15.65
N ALA A 179 -5.08 4.14 -15.05
CA ALA A 179 -4.15 5.19 -15.42
C ALA A 179 -3.68 5.96 -14.19
N PHE A 180 -2.39 6.22 -14.10
CA PHE A 180 -1.82 7.09 -13.10
C PHE A 180 -1.54 8.47 -13.68
N VAL A 181 -1.98 9.51 -12.99
CA VAL A 181 -1.82 10.91 -13.39
C VAL A 181 -1.09 11.67 -12.29
N PRO A 182 0.25 11.83 -12.38
CA PRO A 182 1.03 12.53 -11.37
C PRO A 182 0.66 14.01 -11.33
N SER A 183 0.68 14.60 -10.12
CA SER A 183 0.35 16.01 -9.88
C SER A 183 -1.00 16.43 -10.49
N TYR A 184 -2.00 15.54 -10.41
CA TYR A 184 -3.32 15.80 -10.99
C TYR A 184 -3.87 17.16 -10.57
N ASN A 185 -4.33 17.93 -11.57
CA ASN A 185 -4.96 19.23 -11.39
C ASN A 185 -4.06 20.29 -10.71
N ASP A 186 -2.74 20.16 -10.78
CA ASP A 186 -1.80 21.17 -10.30
C ASP A 186 -1.92 22.44 -11.16
N GLY A 187 -2.14 23.58 -10.49
CA GLY A 187 -2.39 24.86 -11.18
C GLY A 187 -3.61 24.86 -12.11
N GLY A 188 -4.56 23.92 -11.97
CA GLY A 188 -5.73 23.77 -12.82
C GLY A 188 -5.50 22.94 -14.10
N ILE A 189 -4.30 22.42 -14.30
CA ILE A 189 -3.97 21.51 -15.40
C ILE A 189 -4.24 20.08 -14.92
N ARG A 190 -5.19 19.36 -15.55
CA ARG A 190 -5.62 18.03 -15.08
C ARG A 190 -4.52 16.97 -15.16
N TRP A 191 -3.66 17.02 -16.16
CA TRP A 191 -2.58 16.05 -16.36
C TRP A 191 -1.27 16.74 -16.79
N PRO A 192 -0.64 17.51 -15.90
CA PRO A 192 0.54 18.31 -16.26
C PRO A 192 1.72 17.46 -16.75
N TYR A 193 1.79 16.19 -16.30
CA TYR A 193 2.84 15.25 -16.69
C TYR A 193 2.30 14.04 -17.45
N GLY A 194 1.06 14.15 -18.01
CA GLY A 194 0.42 13.09 -18.79
C GLY A 194 -0.19 11.99 -17.93
N ASN A 195 -0.79 11.02 -18.60
CA ASN A 195 -1.35 9.78 -18.05
C ASN A 195 -0.44 8.59 -18.38
N TRP A 196 -0.34 7.67 -17.46
CA TRP A 196 0.58 6.54 -17.50
C TRP A 196 -0.20 5.25 -17.32
N ALA A 197 -0.13 4.35 -18.30
CA ALA A 197 -0.83 3.07 -18.28
C ALA A 197 0.00 1.97 -17.61
N PRO A 198 -0.62 0.98 -16.95
CA PRO A 198 0.09 -0.10 -16.30
C PRO A 198 0.58 -1.12 -17.33
N TYR A 199 1.81 -1.56 -17.15
CA TYR A 199 2.38 -2.66 -17.92
C TYR A 199 2.55 -3.93 -17.10
N ARG A 200 3.05 -3.79 -15.87
CA ARG A 200 3.20 -4.88 -14.90
C ARG A 200 2.71 -4.43 -13.53
N VAL A 201 2.20 -5.38 -12.79
CA VAL A 201 1.79 -5.20 -11.39
C VAL A 201 2.55 -6.21 -10.55
N THR A 202 3.18 -5.75 -9.48
CA THR A 202 3.82 -6.60 -8.47
C THR A 202 3.08 -6.42 -7.16
N VAL A 203 2.51 -7.50 -6.65
CA VAL A 203 1.60 -7.52 -5.50
C VAL A 203 1.79 -8.81 -4.71
N TRP A 204 1.36 -8.84 -3.47
CA TRP A 204 1.41 -10.05 -2.67
C TRP A 204 0.28 -11.03 -3.00
N TYR A 205 0.64 -12.34 -3.02
CA TYR A 205 -0.31 -13.44 -3.14
C TYR A 205 -1.38 -13.39 -2.04
N ASP A 206 -0.97 -13.00 -0.82
CA ASP A 206 -1.85 -12.94 0.35
C ASP A 206 -2.92 -11.86 0.20
N TRP A 207 -2.61 -10.73 -0.44
CA TRP A 207 -3.64 -9.77 -0.84
C TRP A 207 -4.59 -10.36 -1.90
N VAL A 208 -4.06 -10.88 -3.00
CA VAL A 208 -4.86 -11.35 -4.13
C VAL A 208 -5.82 -12.48 -3.74
N ASN A 209 -5.40 -13.39 -2.87
CA ASN A 209 -6.17 -14.58 -2.52
C ASN A 209 -6.93 -14.49 -1.20
N TYR A 210 -6.49 -13.63 -0.29
CA TYR A 210 -7.05 -13.55 1.06
C TYR A 210 -7.54 -12.16 1.43
N GLU A 211 -7.26 -11.14 0.59
CA GLU A 211 -7.52 -9.72 0.91
C GLU A 211 -6.89 -9.33 2.26
N ASP A 212 -5.68 -9.88 2.54
CA ASP A 212 -4.98 -9.63 3.79
C ASP A 212 -4.51 -8.17 3.84
N PRO A 213 -5.02 -7.37 4.77
CA PRO A 213 -4.75 -5.93 4.80
C PRO A 213 -3.29 -5.58 5.08
N ASP A 214 -2.50 -6.48 5.66
CA ASP A 214 -1.06 -6.27 5.87
C ASP A 214 -0.27 -6.25 4.56
N TYR A 215 -0.90 -6.73 3.48
CA TYR A 215 -0.34 -6.81 2.14
C TYR A 215 -1.09 -5.93 1.13
N ASP A 216 -1.92 -4.98 1.60
CA ASP A 216 -2.67 -4.05 0.74
C ASP A 216 -1.78 -2.93 0.18
N TYR A 217 -0.73 -3.32 -0.53
CA TYR A 217 0.12 -2.42 -1.30
C TYR A 217 0.66 -3.11 -2.54
N ALA A 218 0.92 -2.33 -3.58
CA ALA A 218 1.42 -2.81 -4.85
C ALA A 218 2.40 -1.81 -5.47
N PHE A 219 3.29 -2.35 -6.32
CA PHE A 219 4.12 -1.57 -7.21
C PHE A 219 3.71 -1.83 -8.65
N VAL A 220 3.53 -0.74 -9.41
CA VAL A 220 3.04 -0.79 -10.79
C VAL A 220 4.10 -0.21 -11.71
N ASN A 221 4.62 -1.02 -12.62
CA ASN A 221 5.48 -0.52 -13.71
C ASN A 221 4.58 0.07 -14.78
N VAL A 222 4.77 1.35 -15.05
CA VAL A 222 3.95 2.10 -15.97
C VAL A 222 4.70 2.43 -17.26
N SER A 223 3.94 2.71 -18.32
CA SER A 223 4.43 3.15 -19.61
C SER A 223 3.54 4.25 -20.15
N ARG A 224 4.09 5.08 -21.00
CA ARG A 224 3.34 6.07 -21.77
C ARG A 224 3.48 5.74 -23.25
N LEU A 225 2.35 5.78 -23.95
CA LEU A 225 2.33 5.63 -25.39
C LEU A 225 2.33 7.02 -26.06
N ASP A 226 2.86 7.05 -27.25
CA ASP A 226 2.67 8.16 -28.17
C ASP A 226 1.19 8.21 -28.58
N GLY A 227 0.53 9.35 -28.40
CA GLY A 227 -0.90 9.50 -28.64
C GLY A 227 -1.31 9.41 -30.11
N GLU A 228 -0.37 9.62 -31.03
CA GLU A 228 -0.63 9.57 -32.48
C GLU A 228 -0.38 8.17 -33.04
N THR A 229 0.72 7.54 -32.65
CA THR A 229 1.14 6.25 -33.21
C THR A 229 0.68 5.06 -32.38
N GLY A 230 0.36 5.27 -31.11
CA GLY A 230 0.08 4.21 -30.14
C GLY A 230 1.31 3.35 -29.83
N GLU A 231 2.51 3.75 -30.26
CA GLU A 231 3.75 3.07 -29.95
C GLU A 231 4.29 3.48 -28.57
N PRO A 232 5.09 2.64 -27.91
CA PRO A 232 5.77 3.05 -26.68
C PRO A 232 6.61 4.30 -26.94
N SER A 233 6.38 5.35 -26.16
CA SER A 233 7.06 6.64 -26.33
C SER A 233 8.53 6.61 -25.92
N GLY A 234 8.95 5.56 -25.19
CA GLY A 234 10.27 5.49 -24.56
C GLY A 234 10.44 6.43 -23.35
N LEU A 235 9.41 7.23 -23.05
CA LEU A 235 9.43 8.16 -21.92
C LEU A 235 9.31 7.41 -20.60
N ARG A 236 9.93 7.93 -19.56
CA ARG A 236 9.89 7.38 -18.21
C ARG A 236 9.28 8.40 -17.25
N ILE A 237 8.34 7.96 -16.43
CA ILE A 237 7.64 8.86 -15.50
C ILE A 237 8.61 9.59 -14.56
N GLY A 238 9.66 8.90 -14.10
CA GLY A 238 10.67 9.48 -13.23
C GLY A 238 11.54 10.56 -13.89
N ASP A 239 11.58 10.65 -15.24
CA ASP A 239 12.25 11.72 -15.94
C ASP A 239 11.44 13.04 -15.92
N PHE A 240 10.17 12.97 -15.51
CA PHE A 240 9.27 14.14 -15.42
C PHE A 240 9.06 14.61 -13.99
N VAL A 241 8.99 13.69 -13.05
CA VAL A 241 8.59 14.01 -11.68
C VAL A 241 9.59 13.53 -10.61
N GLY A 242 10.64 12.81 -11.00
CA GLY A 242 11.53 12.14 -10.06
C GLY A 242 10.87 10.92 -9.44
N GLY A 243 11.32 10.50 -8.26
CA GLY A 243 10.74 9.39 -7.51
C GLY A 243 11.01 9.51 -6.02
N GLN A 244 10.00 9.23 -5.21
CA GLN A 244 10.17 9.09 -3.77
C GLN A 244 11.09 7.91 -3.47
N GLY A 245 11.88 8.00 -2.40
CA GLY A 245 12.60 6.85 -1.89
C GLY A 245 11.63 5.84 -1.25
N LEU A 246 12.16 4.72 -0.81
CA LEU A 246 11.43 3.72 -0.04
C LEU A 246 12.14 3.51 1.28
N THR A 247 11.41 3.27 2.35
CA THR A 247 11.99 2.85 3.64
C THR A 247 11.19 1.70 4.23
N TRP A 248 11.85 0.87 5.04
CA TRP A 248 11.25 -0.27 5.72
C TRP A 248 11.90 -0.49 7.08
N ASP A 249 11.27 -1.30 7.94
CA ASP A 249 11.68 -1.60 9.32
C ASP A 249 11.90 -0.33 10.17
N GLN A 250 11.20 0.75 9.88
CA GLN A 250 11.23 1.97 10.69
C GLN A 250 10.51 1.72 12.04
N PRO A 251 10.81 2.49 13.08
CA PRO A 251 9.98 2.53 14.27
C PRO A 251 8.50 2.78 13.91
N ILE A 252 7.58 2.30 14.75
CA ILE A 252 6.15 2.48 14.51
C ILE A 252 5.74 3.95 14.63
N ASP A 253 6.41 4.70 15.50
CA ASP A 253 6.15 6.09 15.86
C ASP A 253 7.02 7.07 15.06
N VAL A 254 6.90 7.07 13.75
CA VAL A 254 7.60 8.01 12.87
C VAL A 254 6.73 9.21 12.50
N THR A 255 7.36 10.38 12.39
CA THR A 255 6.67 11.62 12.01
C THR A 255 6.88 11.91 10.54
N GLY A 256 5.82 12.27 9.83
CA GLY A 256 5.89 12.54 8.40
C GLY A 256 4.60 13.14 7.84
N TYR A 257 4.53 13.17 6.53
CA TYR A 257 3.40 13.73 5.78
C TYR A 257 2.65 12.65 5.03
N VAL A 258 1.33 12.72 5.05
CA VAL A 258 0.50 11.97 4.10
C VAL A 258 -0.02 12.91 3.02
N PHE A 259 -0.06 12.44 1.77
CA PHE A 259 -0.57 13.18 0.62
C PHE A 259 -1.57 12.33 -0.14
N ALA A 260 -2.72 12.90 -0.48
CA ALA A 260 -3.76 12.15 -1.19
C ALA A 260 -4.82 13.08 -1.82
N TYR A 261 -5.80 12.48 -2.51
CA TYR A 261 -6.96 13.16 -3.12
C TYR A 261 -8.28 12.69 -2.49
N PRO A 262 -8.57 13.07 -1.23
CA PRO A 262 -9.83 12.71 -0.59
C PRO A 262 -11.03 13.35 -1.30
N HIS A 263 -12.22 12.68 -1.30
CA HIS A 263 -13.41 13.19 -1.97
C HIS A 263 -14.72 12.75 -1.35
N ALA A 264 -14.85 11.48 -0.93
CA ALA A 264 -16.12 11.01 -0.38
C ALA A 264 -16.55 11.89 0.79
N PRO A 265 -17.86 12.08 1.02
CA PRO A 265 -18.33 12.70 2.23
C PRO A 265 -17.93 11.90 3.46
N HIS A 266 -17.87 12.51 4.61
CA HIS A 266 -17.87 11.82 5.88
C HIS A 266 -19.13 10.97 6.05
N LEU A 267 -19.18 10.08 7.03
CA LEU A 267 -20.32 9.20 7.28
C LEU A 267 -21.58 9.98 7.69
N ASP A 268 -21.43 11.17 8.26
CA ASP A 268 -22.52 12.12 8.56
C ASP A 268 -23.05 12.87 7.32
N GLY A 269 -22.44 12.63 6.14
CA GLY A 269 -22.81 13.24 4.87
C GLY A 269 -22.09 14.55 4.56
N ASP A 270 -21.30 15.10 5.48
CA ASP A 270 -20.54 16.34 5.26
C ASP A 270 -19.42 16.11 4.22
N LYS A 271 -19.43 16.92 3.16
CA LYS A 271 -18.47 16.82 2.05
C LYS A 271 -17.47 17.98 2.10
N VAL A 272 -16.35 17.76 2.74
CA VAL A 272 -15.29 18.77 2.93
C VAL A 272 -14.26 18.81 1.79
N TYR A 273 -14.19 17.75 0.98
CA TYR A 273 -13.20 17.63 -0.11
C TYR A 273 -13.86 17.48 -1.47
N SER A 274 -13.20 18.06 -2.48
CA SER A 274 -13.66 17.99 -3.87
C SER A 274 -13.06 16.80 -4.65
N GLY A 275 -11.98 16.20 -4.16
CA GLY A 275 -11.17 15.27 -4.92
C GLY A 275 -10.31 15.89 -6.04
N TRP A 276 -10.42 17.20 -6.25
CA TRP A 276 -9.74 17.89 -7.35
C TRP A 276 -8.32 18.30 -7.01
N THR A 277 -8.06 18.61 -5.75
CA THR A 277 -6.76 19.09 -5.28
C THR A 277 -6.19 18.13 -4.25
N MET A 278 -4.89 17.92 -4.33
CA MET A 278 -4.15 17.16 -3.33
C MET A 278 -4.31 17.79 -1.93
N LYS A 279 -4.48 16.97 -0.94
CA LYS A 279 -4.52 17.34 0.48
C LYS A 279 -3.39 16.66 1.21
N TRP A 280 -3.02 17.22 2.36
CA TRP A 280 -1.96 16.68 3.19
C TRP A 280 -2.31 16.76 4.67
N CYS A 281 -1.72 15.88 5.44
CA CYS A 281 -1.66 15.94 6.89
C CYS A 281 -0.22 15.69 7.34
N TYR A 282 0.11 16.19 8.52
CA TYR A 282 1.39 15.96 9.16
C TYR A 282 1.17 15.40 10.55
N GLY A 283 1.91 14.36 10.93
CA GLY A 283 1.78 13.77 12.26
C GLY A 283 2.66 12.57 12.45
N THR A 284 2.58 12.02 13.65
CA THR A 284 3.32 10.84 14.07
C THR A 284 2.42 9.61 13.95
N THR A 285 2.90 8.58 13.30
CA THR A 285 2.22 7.29 13.21
C THR A 285 2.18 6.59 14.57
N GLY A 286 1.36 5.57 14.69
CA GLY A 286 1.25 4.71 15.85
C GLY A 286 0.68 3.36 15.46
N MET A 287 0.73 2.40 16.36
CA MET A 287 0.13 1.11 16.12
C MET A 287 -1.39 1.21 16.12
N PHE A 288 -2.03 0.68 15.09
CA PHE A 288 -3.47 0.55 15.07
C PHE A 288 -3.89 -0.69 15.88
N SER A 289 -4.86 -0.54 16.79
CA SER A 289 -5.27 -1.65 17.65
C SER A 289 -6.04 -2.70 16.84
N ALA A 290 -5.67 -3.98 17.00
CA ALA A 290 -6.26 -5.14 16.37
C ALA A 290 -7.76 -5.36 16.67
N SER A 291 -8.35 -4.62 17.61
CA SER A 291 -9.74 -4.76 18.02
C SER A 291 -10.77 -4.42 16.91
N GLN A 292 -10.32 -3.95 15.77
CA GLN A 292 -11.17 -3.61 14.62
C GLN A 292 -10.85 -4.43 13.36
N GLY A 293 -10.23 -5.59 13.52
CA GLY A 293 -10.09 -6.57 12.46
C GLY A 293 -9.01 -6.27 11.42
N ALA A 294 -8.08 -5.38 11.70
CA ALA A 294 -6.92 -5.18 10.88
C ALA A 294 -5.68 -5.27 11.74
N ASP A 295 -4.91 -6.32 11.56
CA ASP A 295 -3.63 -6.43 12.19
C ASP A 295 -2.64 -5.54 11.49
N TRP A 296 -1.87 -4.80 12.28
CA TRP A 296 -0.59 -4.21 11.92
C TRP A 296 -0.61 -3.14 10.83
N HIS A 297 -1.49 -2.20 10.96
CA HIS A 297 -1.42 -0.98 10.17
C HIS A 297 -0.71 0.12 10.96
N ILE A 298 0.20 0.82 10.33
CA ILE A 298 0.61 2.13 10.82
C ILE A 298 -0.52 3.09 10.47
N GLY A 299 -1.03 3.74 11.49
CA GLY A 299 -2.10 4.71 11.30
C GLY A 299 -1.91 5.90 12.19
N TRP A 300 -2.61 6.96 11.89
CA TRP A 300 -2.68 8.14 12.72
C TRP A 300 -4.11 8.32 13.24
N GLY A 301 -4.24 8.43 14.54
CA GLY A 301 -5.53 8.57 15.21
C GLY A 301 -5.73 9.95 15.84
N PRO A 302 -6.96 10.26 16.30
CA PRO A 302 -7.35 11.56 16.80
C PRO A 302 -6.65 12.03 18.07
N ALA A 303 -5.89 11.18 18.73
CA ALA A 303 -5.33 11.44 20.06
C ALA A 303 -4.09 12.35 20.10
N ILE A 304 -3.55 12.78 18.96
CA ILE A 304 -2.34 13.59 18.94
C ILE A 304 -2.69 15.03 18.56
N ASN A 305 -2.88 15.85 19.59
CA ASN A 305 -2.93 17.33 19.53
C ASN A 305 -4.06 17.95 18.70
N SER A 306 -5.29 17.48 18.82
CA SER A 306 -6.51 18.14 18.29
C SER A 306 -6.51 18.49 16.79
N GLN A 307 -5.56 18.00 16.01
CA GLN A 307 -5.53 18.14 14.56
C GLN A 307 -5.69 16.76 13.92
N THR A 308 -6.93 16.43 13.64
CA THR A 308 -7.30 15.19 12.97
C THR A 308 -6.87 15.22 11.51
N CYS A 309 -6.29 14.11 11.03
CA CYS A 309 -6.07 13.89 9.61
C CYS A 309 -7.35 13.31 9.00
N ALA A 310 -8.29 14.16 8.68
CA ALA A 310 -9.61 13.77 8.19
C ALA A 310 -9.58 13.32 6.70
N MET A 311 -8.67 12.43 6.32
CA MET A 311 -8.70 11.84 4.98
C MET A 311 -9.99 11.03 4.80
N THR A 312 -10.62 11.16 3.63
CA THR A 312 -11.83 10.41 3.26
C THR A 312 -11.53 9.49 2.08
N PRO A 313 -12.40 8.52 1.73
CA PRO A 313 -12.20 7.66 0.56
C PRO A 313 -11.85 8.45 -0.71
N GLY A 314 -10.96 7.90 -1.52
CA GLY A 314 -10.21 8.57 -2.58
C GLY A 314 -8.76 8.83 -2.18
N ALA A 315 -8.49 8.86 -0.87
CA ALA A 315 -7.14 8.95 -0.34
C ALA A 315 -6.35 7.63 -0.42
N ASP A 316 -7.04 6.51 -0.57
CA ASP A 316 -6.45 5.18 -0.63
C ASP A 316 -5.33 5.11 -1.68
N GLY A 317 -4.21 4.49 -1.34
CA GLY A 317 -2.99 4.45 -2.15
C GLY A 317 -2.10 5.69 -2.02
N GLY A 318 -2.56 6.76 -1.36
CA GLY A 318 -1.75 7.94 -1.08
C GLY A 318 -0.56 7.62 -0.18
N PRO A 319 0.64 8.20 -0.42
CA PRO A 319 1.83 7.90 0.34
C PRO A 319 1.84 8.58 1.71
N PHE A 320 2.41 7.89 2.71
CA PHE A 320 3.00 8.51 3.88
C PHE A 320 4.50 8.67 3.65
N LEU A 321 4.97 9.90 3.64
CA LEU A 321 6.36 10.25 3.36
C LEU A 321 7.08 10.65 4.66
N PHE A 322 8.02 9.82 5.05
CA PHE A 322 8.97 10.09 6.11
C PHE A 322 10.11 10.96 5.57
N GLN A 323 10.63 11.90 6.37
CA GLN A 323 11.71 12.82 5.96
C GLN A 323 11.40 13.60 4.66
N TYR A 324 10.15 13.97 4.45
CA TYR A 324 9.75 14.73 3.27
C TYR A 324 10.31 16.15 3.30
N ASN A 325 10.99 16.53 2.22
CA ASN A 325 11.51 17.88 2.01
C ASN A 325 10.50 18.74 1.23
N SER A 326 9.87 19.67 1.93
CA SER A 326 8.95 20.65 1.34
C SER A 326 9.70 21.81 0.68
N ASN A 327 10.53 21.51 -0.30
CA ASN A 327 11.37 22.48 -1.01
C ASN A 327 10.55 23.42 -1.91
N ASP A 328 11.06 24.64 -2.20
CA ASP A 328 10.43 25.55 -3.16
C ASP A 328 10.54 25.00 -4.58
N ASP A 329 11.66 24.36 -4.93
CA ASP A 329 11.80 23.65 -6.20
C ASP A 329 10.97 22.37 -6.19
N PRO A 330 9.95 22.24 -7.07
CA PRO A 330 9.11 21.05 -7.16
C PRO A 330 9.87 19.74 -7.39
N LEU A 331 11.02 19.83 -8.05
CA LEU A 331 11.85 18.67 -8.40
C LEU A 331 12.63 18.11 -7.21
N LEU A 332 12.69 18.85 -6.11
CA LEU A 332 13.34 18.47 -4.85
C LEU A 332 12.35 18.10 -3.74
N ARG A 333 11.05 18.04 -4.04
CA ARG A 333 9.98 17.68 -3.09
C ARG A 333 9.87 16.17 -2.96
N VAL A 334 10.86 15.59 -2.32
CA VAL A 334 10.99 14.14 -2.16
C VAL A 334 11.21 13.76 -0.70
N GLY A 335 10.87 12.52 -0.38
CA GLY A 335 11.04 11.89 0.93
C GLY A 335 11.12 10.37 0.79
N LEU A 336 10.91 9.66 1.88
CA LEU A 336 10.93 8.20 1.93
C LEU A 336 9.51 7.67 2.11
N LEU A 337 9.01 6.91 1.15
CA LEU A 337 7.75 6.19 1.25
C LEU A 337 7.85 5.14 2.36
N ASN A 338 7.09 5.31 3.43
CA ASN A 338 7.07 4.40 4.58
C ASN A 338 5.82 3.52 4.63
N THR A 339 4.73 3.96 4.01
CA THR A 339 3.51 3.18 3.75
C THR A 339 2.61 3.91 2.76
N VAL A 340 1.56 3.25 2.31
CA VAL A 340 0.45 3.84 1.56
C VAL A 340 -0.84 3.75 2.37
N ILE A 341 -1.76 4.69 2.17
CA ILE A 341 -3.09 4.59 2.78
C ILE A 341 -3.80 3.37 2.21
N SER A 342 -4.23 2.48 3.09
CA SER A 342 -5.08 1.33 2.75
C SER A 342 -6.53 1.58 3.16
N ARG A 343 -6.74 2.31 4.25
CA ARG A 343 -8.08 2.55 4.80
C ARG A 343 -8.17 3.89 5.49
N VAL A 344 -9.38 4.46 5.46
CA VAL A 344 -9.79 5.59 6.29
C VAL A 344 -10.90 5.15 7.22
N ARG A 345 -10.95 5.69 8.43
CA ARG A 345 -11.88 5.24 9.48
C ARG A 345 -12.39 6.42 10.31
N ASP A 346 -13.54 6.17 10.92
CA ASP A 346 -14.09 6.89 12.05
C ASP A 346 -13.68 6.12 13.32
N ALA A 347 -12.69 6.61 14.05
CA ALA A 347 -12.13 5.90 15.18
C ALA A 347 -12.87 6.21 16.50
N ASP A 348 -13.50 7.36 16.60
CA ASP A 348 -14.22 7.80 17.81
C ASP A 348 -15.74 7.61 17.73
N GLY A 349 -16.27 7.19 16.56
CA GLY A 349 -17.69 6.87 16.36
C GLY A 349 -18.57 8.10 16.17
N ASN A 350 -17.99 9.24 15.84
CA ASN A 350 -18.74 10.50 15.64
C ASN A 350 -19.31 10.69 14.23
N SER A 351 -19.22 9.66 13.39
CA SER A 351 -19.61 9.63 11.98
C SER A 351 -18.73 10.49 11.06
N ARG A 352 -17.50 10.78 11.48
CA ARG A 352 -16.51 11.49 10.68
C ARG A 352 -15.23 10.66 10.55
N TYR A 353 -14.67 10.61 9.34
CA TYR A 353 -13.34 10.03 9.18
C TYR A 353 -12.32 10.93 9.86
N ASP A 354 -11.51 10.36 10.71
CA ASP A 354 -10.50 11.04 11.50
C ASP A 354 -9.16 10.30 11.56
N THR A 355 -9.13 9.09 11.00
CA THR A 355 -7.99 8.19 11.05
C THR A 355 -7.77 7.54 9.70
N TRP A 356 -6.52 7.33 9.33
CA TRP A 356 -6.12 6.49 8.21
C TRP A 356 -5.16 5.41 8.70
N SER A 357 -5.04 4.33 7.95
CA SER A 357 -4.08 3.26 8.21
C SER A 357 -3.51 2.71 6.91
N GLY A 358 -2.32 2.14 6.99
CA GLY A 358 -1.65 1.46 5.89
C GLY A 358 -0.78 0.31 6.38
N PRO A 359 -0.40 -0.62 5.51
CA PRO A 359 0.47 -1.73 5.85
C PRO A 359 1.78 -1.27 6.45
N TYR A 360 2.29 -2.00 7.45
CA TYR A 360 3.65 -1.76 7.94
C TYR A 360 4.67 -2.26 6.92
N PHE A 361 5.54 -1.37 6.46
CA PHE A 361 6.62 -1.73 5.55
C PHE A 361 7.79 -2.31 6.34
N ASP A 362 7.88 -3.62 6.37
CA ASP A 362 9.00 -4.39 6.90
C ASP A 362 9.90 -4.89 5.75
N ALA A 363 10.75 -5.89 6.03
CA ALA A 363 11.62 -6.50 5.03
C ALA A 363 10.85 -7.08 3.83
N ASP A 364 9.58 -7.46 3.99
CA ASP A 364 8.76 -7.93 2.86
C ASP A 364 8.50 -6.79 1.87
N ALA A 365 8.24 -5.56 2.33
CA ALA A 365 8.06 -4.43 1.43
C ALA A 365 9.30 -4.21 0.54
N LYS A 366 10.51 -4.41 1.10
CA LYS A 366 11.75 -4.39 0.31
C LYS A 366 11.82 -5.52 -0.72
N VAL A 367 11.39 -6.73 -0.36
CA VAL A 367 11.35 -7.87 -1.29
C VAL A 367 10.41 -7.58 -2.47
N LEU A 368 9.20 -7.08 -2.20
CA LEU A 368 8.23 -6.73 -3.24
C LEU A 368 8.77 -5.60 -4.15
N TYR A 369 9.39 -4.60 -3.55
CA TYR A 369 10.04 -3.51 -4.29
C TYR A 369 11.16 -4.02 -5.19
N ASP A 370 12.02 -4.92 -4.70
CA ASP A 370 13.13 -5.49 -5.48
C ASP A 370 12.63 -6.25 -6.72
N GLU A 371 11.56 -6.99 -6.57
CA GLU A 371 10.90 -7.64 -7.71
C GLU A 371 10.42 -6.60 -8.73
N ALA A 372 9.73 -5.57 -8.28
CA ALA A 372 9.13 -4.55 -9.14
C ALA A 372 10.16 -3.65 -9.82
N THR A 373 11.20 -3.22 -9.09
CA THR A 373 12.19 -2.24 -9.59
C THR A 373 13.04 -2.78 -10.73
N ASN A 374 13.17 -4.12 -10.82
CA ASN A 374 13.94 -4.80 -11.84
C ASN A 374 13.11 -5.14 -13.11
N LEU A 375 11.83 -4.77 -13.13
CA LEU A 375 10.96 -5.03 -14.26
C LEU A 375 10.91 -3.83 -15.20
N TRP A 376 11.32 -4.07 -16.43
CA TRP A 376 11.23 -3.08 -17.51
C TRP A 376 9.79 -3.00 -18.02
N SER A 377 9.41 -1.80 -18.50
CA SER A 377 8.21 -1.57 -19.31
C SER A 377 8.57 -0.83 -20.60
N PRO A 378 7.86 -1.06 -21.71
CA PRO A 378 8.14 -0.45 -23.01
C PRO A 378 7.97 1.07 -23.02
#